data_bad8ed40fb133620c91ef372cf62bd4a
#
_entry.id   bad8ed40fb133620c91ef372cf62bd4a
#
_cell.length_a   1.000
_cell.length_b   1.000
_cell.length_c   1.000
_cell.angle_alpha   90.00
_cell.angle_beta   90.00
_cell.angle_gamma   90.00
#
_symmetry.space_group_name_H-M   'P 1'
#
loop_
_entity.id
_entity.type
_entity.pdbx_description
1 polymer ?
#
loop_
_entity_poly.entity_id
_entity_poly.type
_entity_poly.pdbx_seq_one_letter_code
_entity_poly.pdbx_strand_id
1 'polypeptide(L)'
;MEKLVAYKRMPVWNKDTMPEAVQRKHNTKVGTWGKITVLKGALKFIELTEEGEVIAEHLFEAGADNPMAQPQAWHRVEAATDDVEWYLEFYCKPEDYFPKKYNTNPVHSEVLEAIQTVKPCKALDLGCGQGRNALFLAQHGFDVTAVDQNELSLEILQSIVEQEDLEMPVGLYDINSASIGQTYDLIVSTVVLMFLQADRIPSIIQNMQEQTSIGGYNLIVCAMDTEDYPCSVNFPVTFKEGELANYYKDWELVKYNENPGHLHRRDENGNRIQLRFATMLARKV
;
A
#
# COMPACT_ATOMS: atom_id res chain seq x y z
N MET A 1 19.18 10.34 3.49
CA MET A 1 18.40 9.53 4.45
C MET A 1 17.03 9.29 3.86
N GLU A 2 16.54 8.07 3.91
CA GLU A 2 15.18 7.73 3.49
C GLU A 2 14.17 8.53 4.34
N LYS A 3 13.19 9.17 3.71
CA LYS A 3 12.21 10.01 4.43
C LYS A 3 11.22 9.10 5.15
N LEU A 4 11.28 9.06 6.49
CA LEU A 4 10.30 8.33 7.30
C LEU A 4 9.14 9.26 7.68
N VAL A 5 7.94 8.67 7.84
CA VAL A 5 6.73 9.38 8.27
C VAL A 5 6.18 8.76 9.55
N ALA A 6 5.74 9.59 10.50
CA ALA A 6 5.09 9.12 11.72
C ALA A 6 3.67 8.67 11.40
N TYR A 7 3.30 7.46 11.82
CA TYR A 7 1.94 6.93 11.62
C TYR A 7 1.16 6.66 12.90
N LYS A 8 1.87 6.63 14.05
CA LYS A 8 1.21 6.40 15.35
C LYS A 8 2.02 7.05 16.46
N ARG A 9 1.35 7.78 17.34
CA ARG A 9 1.90 8.31 18.60
C ARG A 9 1.21 7.65 19.78
N MET A 10 2.01 7.23 20.74
CA MET A 10 1.53 6.66 22.01
C MET A 10 1.28 7.77 23.03
N PRO A 11 0.47 7.52 24.07
CA PRO A 11 0.31 8.46 25.18
C PRO A 11 1.65 8.82 25.85
N VAL A 12 1.66 9.91 26.60
CA VAL A 12 2.79 10.21 27.48
C VAL A 12 2.75 9.24 28.67
N TRP A 13 3.87 8.63 28.93
CA TRP A 13 4.08 7.73 30.06
C TRP A 13 5.07 8.33 31.06
N ASN A 14 4.89 7.97 32.32
CA ASN A 14 5.85 8.19 33.41
C ASN A 14 6.28 6.83 33.98
N LYS A 15 7.05 6.85 35.05
CA LYS A 15 7.54 5.65 35.75
C LYS A 15 6.42 4.66 36.13
N ASP A 16 5.26 5.19 36.56
CA ASP A 16 4.16 4.37 37.09
C ASP A 16 3.17 3.91 35.98
N THR A 17 3.12 4.63 34.86
CA THR A 17 2.16 4.36 33.76
C THR A 17 2.82 3.70 32.52
N MET A 18 4.15 3.56 32.54
CA MET A 18 4.91 2.88 31.47
C MET A 18 4.47 1.41 31.36
N PRO A 19 4.02 0.95 30.18
CA PRO A 19 3.57 -0.43 30.00
C PRO A 19 4.68 -1.45 30.32
N GLU A 20 4.31 -2.53 30.98
CA GLU A 20 5.25 -3.63 31.28
C GLU A 20 5.89 -4.21 30.00
N ALA A 21 5.16 -4.22 28.91
CA ALA A 21 5.63 -4.72 27.61
C ALA A 21 6.88 -4.01 27.09
N VAL A 22 7.03 -2.70 27.33
CA VAL A 22 8.22 -1.95 26.89
C VAL A 22 9.40 -2.10 27.87
N GLN A 23 9.12 -2.48 29.11
CA GLN A 23 10.14 -2.76 30.14
C GLN A 23 10.77 -4.15 29.99
N ARG A 24 10.08 -5.06 29.27
CA ARG A 24 10.58 -6.39 28.92
C ARG A 24 11.24 -6.36 27.55
N LYS A 25 12.02 -7.39 27.23
CA LYS A 25 12.61 -7.59 25.90
C LYS A 25 11.52 -7.60 24.84
N HIS A 26 11.59 -6.69 23.89
CA HIS A 26 10.69 -6.58 22.76
C HIS A 26 11.41 -6.00 21.52
N ASN A 27 10.75 -6.01 20.38
CA ASN A 27 11.22 -5.34 19.18
C ASN A 27 10.04 -4.69 18.44
N THR A 28 10.34 -3.86 17.45
CA THR A 28 9.35 -3.32 16.53
C THR A 28 9.13 -4.26 15.34
N LYS A 29 7.98 -4.14 14.70
CA LYS A 29 7.68 -4.91 13.47
C LYS A 29 8.62 -4.52 12.33
N VAL A 30 8.71 -5.40 11.31
CA VAL A 30 9.40 -5.09 10.04
C VAL A 30 8.94 -3.75 9.49
N GLY A 31 9.89 -2.92 9.05
CA GLY A 31 9.60 -1.58 8.49
C GLY A 31 8.96 -0.60 9.49
N THR A 32 9.19 -0.79 10.79
CA THR A 32 8.70 0.09 11.85
C THR A 32 9.85 0.59 12.71
N TRP A 33 10.10 1.87 12.69
CA TRP A 33 11.06 2.57 13.55
C TRP A 33 10.33 3.15 14.76
N GLY A 34 11.02 3.17 15.93
CA GLY A 34 10.50 3.77 17.15
C GLY A 34 11.30 5.03 17.52
N LYS A 35 10.67 6.19 17.62
CA LYS A 35 11.29 7.43 18.14
C LYS A 35 10.79 7.68 19.55
N ILE A 36 11.71 7.61 20.51
CA ILE A 36 11.45 7.97 21.90
C ILE A 36 11.77 9.45 22.08
N THR A 37 10.81 10.20 22.62
CA THR A 37 10.99 11.59 23.04
C THR A 37 10.81 11.69 24.54
N VAL A 38 11.86 12.08 25.24
CA VAL A 38 11.83 12.33 26.69
C VAL A 38 11.49 13.80 26.92
N LEU A 39 10.40 14.04 27.67
CA LEU A 39 9.90 15.39 27.99
C LEU A 39 10.50 15.91 29.28
N LYS A 40 10.75 14.99 30.25
CA LYS A 40 11.29 15.31 31.57
C LYS A 40 12.10 14.14 32.10
N GLY A 41 13.14 14.44 32.87
CA GLY A 41 14.03 13.42 33.48
C GLY A 41 14.81 12.64 32.41
N ALA A 42 15.02 11.35 32.66
CA ALA A 42 15.79 10.48 31.80
C ALA A 42 15.21 9.04 31.72
N LEU A 43 15.37 8.41 30.56
CA LEU A 43 15.02 7.03 30.27
C LEU A 43 16.28 6.26 29.85
N LYS A 44 16.47 5.05 30.35
CA LYS A 44 17.51 4.15 29.90
C LYS A 44 16.98 3.31 28.75
N PHE A 45 17.62 3.34 27.60
CA PHE A 45 17.36 2.49 26.44
C PHE A 45 18.43 1.40 26.36
N ILE A 46 18.03 0.13 26.40
CA ILE A 46 18.92 -1.02 26.51
C ILE A 46 18.78 -1.88 25.27
N GLU A 47 19.81 -1.93 24.45
CA GLU A 47 19.88 -2.80 23.27
C GLU A 47 20.21 -4.23 23.69
N LEU A 48 19.52 -5.19 23.05
CA LEU A 48 19.62 -6.60 23.39
C LEU A 48 19.88 -7.47 22.17
N THR A 49 20.53 -8.62 22.40
CA THR A 49 20.52 -9.71 21.40
C THR A 49 19.16 -10.40 21.34
N GLU A 50 18.96 -11.30 20.38
CA GLU A 50 17.75 -12.14 20.31
C GLU A 50 17.63 -13.05 21.54
N GLU A 51 18.74 -13.48 22.16
CA GLU A 51 18.78 -14.28 23.40
C GLU A 51 18.50 -13.43 24.64
N GLY A 52 18.58 -12.08 24.55
CA GLY A 52 18.30 -11.14 25.63
C GLY A 52 19.56 -10.66 26.38
N GLU A 53 20.75 -10.90 25.84
CA GLU A 53 21.99 -10.35 26.36
C GLU A 53 22.09 -8.86 26.05
N VAL A 54 22.66 -8.08 26.98
CA VAL A 54 22.82 -6.64 26.79
C VAL A 54 23.99 -6.35 25.84
N ILE A 55 23.71 -5.60 24.78
CA ILE A 55 24.69 -5.12 23.80
C ILE A 55 25.21 -3.75 24.21
N ALA A 56 24.28 -2.82 24.50
CA ALA A 56 24.61 -1.45 24.86
C ALA A 56 23.48 -0.84 25.73
N GLU A 57 23.86 0.16 26.50
CA GLU A 57 22.94 0.99 27.29
C GLU A 57 23.11 2.45 26.90
N HIS A 58 22.01 3.14 26.66
CA HIS A 58 21.98 4.54 26.30
C HIS A 58 21.10 5.32 27.28
N LEU A 59 21.53 6.48 27.69
CA LEU A 59 20.72 7.39 28.49
C LEU A 59 20.07 8.40 27.57
N PHE A 60 18.74 8.39 27.51
CA PHE A 60 17.93 9.33 26.75
C PHE A 60 17.41 10.41 27.70
N GLU A 61 17.88 11.64 27.52
CA GLU A 61 17.58 12.79 28.38
C GLU A 61 16.55 13.71 27.73
N ALA A 62 15.85 14.50 28.54
CA ALA A 62 14.91 15.50 28.09
C ALA A 62 15.59 16.52 27.17
N GLY A 63 14.96 16.78 26.01
CA GLY A 63 15.44 17.73 24.99
C GLY A 63 16.57 17.22 24.10
N ALA A 64 17.09 16.00 24.34
CA ALA A 64 18.09 15.39 23.47
C ALA A 64 17.46 14.81 22.18
N ASP A 65 18.19 14.87 21.06
CA ASP A 65 17.81 14.17 19.83
C ASP A 65 18.29 12.71 19.89
N ASN A 66 17.50 11.89 20.55
CA ASN A 66 17.80 10.47 20.72
C ASN A 66 17.67 9.69 19.40
N PRO A 67 18.51 8.67 19.17
CA PRO A 67 18.39 7.83 17.97
C PRO A 67 17.07 7.07 17.93
N MET A 68 16.65 6.67 16.72
CA MET A 68 15.49 5.82 16.54
C MET A 68 15.84 4.35 16.77
N ALA A 69 14.97 3.63 17.47
CA ALA A 69 15.01 2.17 17.51
C ALA A 69 14.76 1.63 16.10
N GLN A 70 15.65 0.76 15.63
CA GLN A 70 15.58 0.17 14.30
C GLN A 70 14.53 -0.93 14.23
N PRO A 71 13.93 -1.19 13.03
CA PRO A 71 13.02 -2.30 12.86
C PRO A 71 13.65 -3.63 13.31
N GLN A 72 12.86 -4.44 14.05
CA GLN A 72 13.25 -5.75 14.55
C GLN A 72 14.44 -5.78 15.52
N ALA A 73 15.06 -4.64 15.88
CA ALA A 73 16.10 -4.58 16.88
C ALA A 73 15.52 -4.83 18.28
N TRP A 74 16.07 -5.83 18.97
CA TRP A 74 15.63 -6.19 20.32
C TRP A 74 16.10 -5.14 21.34
N HIS A 75 15.20 -4.71 22.19
CA HIS A 75 15.50 -3.71 23.21
C HIS A 75 14.47 -3.76 24.36
N ARG A 76 14.76 -2.96 25.39
CA ARG A 76 13.85 -2.64 26.49
C ARG A 76 14.16 -1.25 27.01
N VAL A 77 13.25 -0.67 27.79
CA VAL A 77 13.45 0.62 28.44
C VAL A 77 13.22 0.55 29.94
N GLU A 78 13.93 1.41 30.68
CA GLU A 78 13.80 1.55 32.13
C GLU A 78 13.76 3.03 32.49
N ALA A 79 13.02 3.40 33.55
CA ALA A 79 13.09 4.74 34.11
C ALA A 79 14.48 4.95 34.74
N ALA A 80 15.22 5.95 34.28
CA ALA A 80 16.49 6.32 34.84
C ALA A 80 16.36 7.36 35.99
N THR A 81 15.26 8.17 35.94
CA THR A 81 14.90 9.13 37.01
C THR A 81 13.47 8.92 37.45
N ASP A 82 13.12 9.29 38.68
CA ASP A 82 11.77 9.13 39.25
C ASP A 82 10.74 10.04 38.56
N ASP A 83 11.16 11.15 37.97
CA ASP A 83 10.35 12.17 37.36
C ASP A 83 10.27 12.04 35.84
N VAL A 84 10.66 10.90 35.28
CA VAL A 84 10.67 10.68 33.83
C VAL A 84 9.25 10.79 33.21
N GLU A 85 9.15 11.60 32.17
CA GLU A 85 7.98 11.68 31.29
C GLU A 85 8.44 11.55 29.84
N TRP A 86 7.81 10.66 29.07
CA TRP A 86 8.21 10.36 27.70
C TRP A 86 7.06 9.79 26.87
N TYR A 87 7.20 9.86 25.55
CA TYR A 87 6.30 9.19 24.63
C TYR A 87 7.05 8.51 23.49
N LEU A 88 6.37 7.61 22.79
CA LEU A 88 6.87 6.86 21.66
C LEU A 88 6.05 7.20 20.42
N GLU A 89 6.74 7.47 19.31
CA GLU A 89 6.15 7.56 17.97
C GLU A 89 6.69 6.44 17.10
N PHE A 90 5.79 5.85 16.32
CA PHE A 90 6.15 4.85 15.32
C PHE A 90 6.21 5.49 13.94
N TYR A 91 7.30 5.21 13.24
CA TYR A 91 7.58 5.70 11.91
C TYR A 91 7.65 4.54 10.91
N CYS A 92 7.39 4.82 9.64
CA CYS A 92 7.53 3.90 8.54
C CYS A 92 7.96 4.65 7.27
N LYS A 93 8.21 3.88 6.19
CA LYS A 93 8.35 4.46 4.87
C LYS A 93 7.01 5.02 4.40
N PRO A 94 6.99 6.04 3.51
CA PRO A 94 5.75 6.63 2.99
C PRO A 94 4.78 5.60 2.40
N GLU A 95 5.28 4.64 1.63
CA GLU A 95 4.47 3.57 1.01
C GLU A 95 3.80 2.62 2.01
N ASP A 96 4.30 2.54 3.24
CA ASP A 96 3.77 1.71 4.32
C ASP A 96 2.80 2.48 5.25
N TYR A 97 2.62 3.79 5.04
CA TYR A 97 1.86 4.63 5.97
C TYR A 97 0.42 4.16 6.15
N PHE A 98 -0.35 4.08 5.08
CA PHE A 98 -1.76 3.65 5.15
C PHE A 98 -1.91 2.20 5.61
N PRO A 99 -1.12 1.22 5.11
CA PRO A 99 -1.15 -0.15 5.63
C PRO A 99 -0.88 -0.23 7.14
N LYS A 100 0.09 0.52 7.66
CA LYS A 100 0.42 0.49 9.09
C LYS A 100 -0.57 1.26 9.96
N LYS A 101 -1.11 2.37 9.48
CA LYS A 101 -2.03 3.21 10.26
C LYS A 101 -3.45 2.66 10.27
N TYR A 102 -3.94 2.16 9.12
CA TYR A 102 -5.33 1.75 8.91
C TYR A 102 -5.51 0.26 8.66
N ASN A 103 -4.43 -0.52 8.70
CA ASN A 103 -4.45 -1.97 8.42
C ASN A 103 -5.03 -2.31 7.03
N THR A 104 -4.77 -1.46 6.04
CA THR A 104 -5.11 -1.70 4.63
C THR A 104 -4.11 -2.66 4.00
N ASN A 105 -4.42 -3.17 2.80
CA ASN A 105 -3.44 -3.88 2.00
C ASN A 105 -2.31 -2.94 1.55
N PRO A 106 -1.07 -3.44 1.39
CA PRO A 106 0.01 -2.68 0.77
C PRO A 106 -0.34 -2.27 -0.67
N VAL A 107 0.20 -1.14 -1.10
CA VAL A 107 0.12 -0.69 -2.49
C VAL A 107 0.62 -1.78 -3.44
N HIS A 108 0.02 -1.88 -4.62
CA HIS A 108 0.44 -2.86 -5.62
C HIS A 108 1.84 -2.50 -6.17
N SER A 109 2.74 -3.50 -6.30
CA SER A 109 4.12 -3.29 -6.77
C SER A 109 4.20 -2.56 -8.11
N GLU A 110 3.26 -2.84 -9.01
CA GLU A 110 3.20 -2.19 -10.31
C GLU A 110 2.86 -0.69 -10.23
N VAL A 111 2.12 -0.27 -9.21
CA VAL A 111 1.84 1.15 -8.96
C VAL A 111 3.09 1.85 -8.42
N LEU A 112 3.84 1.19 -7.52
CA LEU A 112 5.14 1.69 -7.03
C LEU A 112 6.13 1.92 -8.19
N GLU A 113 6.15 1.00 -9.16
CA GLU A 113 7.01 1.11 -10.33
C GLU A 113 6.51 2.18 -11.31
N ALA A 114 5.20 2.22 -11.57
CA ALA A 114 4.60 3.16 -12.53
C ALA A 114 4.88 4.63 -12.19
N ILE A 115 4.88 5.01 -10.90
CA ILE A 115 5.16 6.39 -10.49
C ILE A 115 6.61 6.84 -10.73
N GLN A 116 7.53 5.92 -11.06
CA GLN A 116 8.88 6.29 -11.48
C GLN A 116 8.87 6.89 -12.90
N THR A 117 7.88 6.53 -13.71
CA THR A 117 7.70 6.98 -15.10
C THR A 117 6.60 8.02 -15.22
N VAL A 118 5.43 7.75 -14.61
CA VAL A 118 4.26 8.64 -14.67
C VAL A 118 4.38 9.71 -13.59
N LYS A 119 4.36 10.97 -14.00
CA LYS A 119 4.39 12.10 -13.07
C LYS A 119 3.00 12.36 -12.50
N PRO A 120 2.88 13.03 -11.33
CA PRO A 120 1.60 13.41 -10.75
C PRO A 120 0.67 14.07 -11.78
N CYS A 121 -0.52 13.52 -11.93
CA CYS A 121 -1.51 13.91 -12.92
C CYS A 121 -2.91 13.47 -12.44
N LYS A 122 -3.94 13.72 -13.25
CA LYS A 122 -5.30 13.29 -12.96
C LYS A 122 -5.43 11.76 -13.15
N ALA A 123 -5.73 11.05 -12.08
CA ALA A 123 -5.73 9.58 -12.05
C ALA A 123 -7.10 9.00 -11.64
N LEU A 124 -7.44 7.85 -12.21
CA LEU A 124 -8.58 7.02 -11.82
C LEU A 124 -8.07 5.68 -11.28
N ASP A 125 -8.43 5.34 -10.04
CA ASP A 125 -8.27 3.98 -9.51
C ASP A 125 -9.59 3.22 -9.74
N LEU A 126 -9.63 2.41 -10.80
CA LEU A 126 -10.81 1.70 -11.29
C LEU A 126 -10.89 0.30 -10.65
N GLY A 127 -11.79 0.14 -9.70
CA GLY A 127 -11.86 -1.02 -8.81
C GLY A 127 -10.93 -0.86 -7.61
N CYS A 128 -11.03 0.28 -6.94
CA CYS A 128 -10.09 0.71 -5.91
C CYS A 128 -10.14 -0.13 -4.61
N GLY A 129 -11.23 -0.88 -4.36
CA GLY A 129 -11.45 -1.55 -3.09
C GLY A 129 -11.35 -0.58 -1.92
N GLN A 130 -10.54 -0.91 -0.90
CA GLN A 130 -10.26 -0.03 0.25
C GLN A 130 -9.17 1.02 -0.03
N GLY A 131 -8.84 1.28 -1.31
CA GLY A 131 -8.03 2.40 -1.73
C GLY A 131 -6.50 2.23 -1.61
N ARG A 132 -5.97 1.01 -1.57
CA ARG A 132 -4.51 0.79 -1.42
C ARG A 132 -3.66 1.55 -2.43
N ASN A 133 -4.12 1.64 -3.69
CA ASN A 133 -3.43 2.37 -4.75
C ASN A 133 -3.84 3.85 -4.77
N ALA A 134 -5.13 4.14 -4.63
CA ALA A 134 -5.66 5.51 -4.62
C ALA A 134 -5.01 6.37 -3.53
N LEU A 135 -4.97 5.88 -2.29
CA LEU A 135 -4.34 6.57 -1.15
C LEU A 135 -2.84 6.81 -1.38
N PHE A 136 -2.14 5.81 -1.91
CA PHE A 136 -0.72 5.95 -2.23
C PHE A 136 -0.48 6.99 -3.33
N LEU A 137 -1.27 6.98 -4.41
CA LEU A 137 -1.17 7.96 -5.49
C LEU A 137 -1.47 9.38 -4.98
N ALA A 138 -2.54 9.56 -4.18
CA ALA A 138 -2.88 10.84 -3.58
C ALA A 138 -1.73 11.39 -2.70
N GLN A 139 -1.09 10.52 -1.87
CA GLN A 139 0.07 10.89 -1.07
C GLN A 139 1.26 11.36 -1.93
N HIS A 140 1.34 10.90 -3.19
CA HIS A 140 2.38 11.28 -4.15
C HIS A 140 1.97 12.43 -5.07
N GLY A 141 0.89 13.14 -4.75
CA GLY A 141 0.47 14.38 -5.43
C GLY A 141 -0.35 14.17 -6.70
N PHE A 142 -0.87 12.96 -6.93
CA PHE A 142 -1.83 12.74 -8.01
C PHE A 142 -3.22 13.28 -7.61
N ASP A 143 -3.97 13.81 -8.58
CA ASP A 143 -5.39 14.16 -8.43
C ASP A 143 -6.23 12.90 -8.70
N VAL A 144 -6.57 12.17 -7.63
CA VAL A 144 -7.11 10.81 -7.72
C VAL A 144 -8.62 10.81 -7.54
N THR A 145 -9.32 10.14 -8.44
CA THR A 145 -10.69 9.66 -8.25
C THR A 145 -10.65 8.15 -8.01
N ALA A 146 -11.30 7.65 -6.96
CA ALA A 146 -11.34 6.25 -6.60
C ALA A 146 -12.76 5.69 -6.73
N VAL A 147 -12.93 4.60 -7.48
CA VAL A 147 -14.26 4.02 -7.70
C VAL A 147 -14.26 2.51 -7.53
N ASP A 148 -15.34 1.97 -6.95
CA ASP A 148 -15.58 0.54 -6.78
C ASP A 148 -17.09 0.27 -6.74
N GLN A 149 -17.51 -1.00 -6.91
CA GLN A 149 -18.89 -1.42 -6.70
C GLN A 149 -19.19 -1.88 -5.26
N ASN A 150 -18.16 -2.06 -4.44
CA ASN A 150 -18.30 -2.54 -3.07
C ASN A 150 -18.46 -1.38 -2.09
N GLU A 151 -19.70 -1.10 -1.70
CA GLU A 151 -20.06 -0.01 -0.79
C GLU A 151 -19.29 -0.06 0.55
N LEU A 152 -19.12 -1.25 1.16
CA LEU A 152 -18.39 -1.40 2.42
C LEU A 152 -16.91 -1.02 2.29
N SER A 153 -16.29 -1.35 1.15
CA SER A 153 -14.92 -0.95 0.85
C SER A 153 -14.80 0.57 0.68
N LEU A 154 -15.79 1.18 0.00
CA LEU A 154 -15.84 2.62 -0.19
C LEU A 154 -16.09 3.38 1.12
N GLU A 155 -16.92 2.87 2.02
CA GLU A 155 -17.13 3.45 3.35
C GLU A 155 -15.82 3.49 4.17
N ILE A 156 -15.03 2.40 4.13
CA ILE A 156 -13.72 2.35 4.78
C ILE A 156 -12.77 3.39 4.15
N LEU A 157 -12.71 3.43 2.81
CA LEU A 157 -11.87 4.39 2.10
C LEU A 157 -12.27 5.82 2.40
N GLN A 158 -13.58 6.13 2.36
CA GLN A 158 -14.11 7.46 2.65
C GLN A 158 -13.73 7.91 4.07
N SER A 159 -13.83 7.01 5.06
CA SER A 159 -13.41 7.30 6.43
C SER A 159 -11.92 7.64 6.54
N ILE A 160 -11.05 6.97 5.76
CA ILE A 160 -9.61 7.28 5.71
C ILE A 160 -9.38 8.65 5.06
N VAL A 161 -10.05 8.92 3.94
CA VAL A 161 -9.98 10.19 3.20
C VAL A 161 -10.33 11.38 4.12
N GLU A 162 -11.41 11.25 4.89
CA GLU A 162 -11.84 12.25 5.86
C GLU A 162 -10.84 12.44 7.02
N GLN A 163 -10.31 11.35 7.58
CA GLN A 163 -9.34 11.41 8.67
C GLN A 163 -7.99 12.00 8.26
N GLU A 164 -7.62 11.86 6.99
CA GLU A 164 -6.36 12.38 6.43
C GLU A 164 -6.53 13.73 5.73
N ASP A 165 -7.75 14.29 5.71
CA ASP A 165 -8.09 15.55 5.04
C ASP A 165 -7.64 15.56 3.56
N LEU A 166 -7.90 14.44 2.86
CA LEU A 166 -7.54 14.28 1.45
C LEU A 166 -8.63 14.79 0.53
N GLU A 167 -8.25 15.55 -0.49
CA GLU A 167 -9.16 15.97 -1.58
C GLU A 167 -9.22 14.85 -2.64
N MET A 168 -9.91 13.74 -2.33
CA MET A 168 -10.02 12.57 -3.20
C MET A 168 -11.48 12.13 -3.32
N PRO A 169 -12.14 12.34 -4.48
CA PRO A 169 -13.48 11.80 -4.76
C PRO A 169 -13.50 10.27 -4.68
N VAL A 170 -14.44 9.74 -3.88
CA VAL A 170 -14.72 8.32 -3.76
C VAL A 170 -16.14 8.06 -4.22
N GLY A 171 -16.35 7.10 -5.11
CA GLY A 171 -17.66 6.89 -5.72
C GLY A 171 -18.02 5.45 -6.04
N LEU A 172 -19.33 5.16 -5.94
CA LEU A 172 -19.90 3.89 -6.38
C LEU A 172 -19.91 3.83 -7.91
N TYR A 173 -19.33 2.78 -8.49
CA TYR A 173 -19.29 2.60 -9.94
C TYR A 173 -19.23 1.11 -10.32
N ASP A 174 -20.17 0.68 -11.17
CA ASP A 174 -20.10 -0.64 -11.81
C ASP A 174 -19.28 -0.55 -13.10
N ILE A 175 -18.10 -1.16 -13.07
CA ILE A 175 -17.16 -1.19 -14.20
C ILE A 175 -17.78 -1.87 -15.42
N ASN A 176 -18.68 -2.85 -15.24
CA ASN A 176 -19.39 -3.51 -16.35
C ASN A 176 -20.25 -2.54 -17.18
N SER A 177 -20.59 -1.38 -16.65
CA SER A 177 -21.30 -0.35 -17.41
C SER A 177 -20.49 0.24 -18.56
N ALA A 178 -19.14 0.21 -18.47
CA ALA A 178 -18.20 0.80 -19.42
C ALA A 178 -18.57 2.26 -19.77
N SER A 179 -18.78 3.08 -18.74
CA SER A 179 -19.30 4.46 -18.89
C SER A 179 -18.52 5.45 -18.02
N ILE A 180 -17.17 5.39 -18.03
CA ILE A 180 -16.32 6.39 -17.44
C ILE A 180 -16.65 7.74 -18.09
N GLY A 181 -17.11 8.71 -17.29
CA GLY A 181 -17.73 9.94 -17.81
C GLY A 181 -16.78 11.12 -17.98
N GLN A 182 -15.48 10.94 -17.70
CA GLN A 182 -14.48 12.00 -17.84
C GLN A 182 -13.10 11.43 -18.20
N THR A 183 -12.23 12.30 -18.71
CA THR A 183 -10.90 11.92 -19.16
C THR A 183 -9.90 11.96 -18.01
N TYR A 184 -8.95 11.02 -18.02
CA TYR A 184 -7.84 10.90 -17.06
C TYR A 184 -6.50 10.75 -17.78
N ASP A 185 -5.42 11.13 -17.10
CA ASP A 185 -4.07 10.96 -17.60
C ASP A 185 -3.45 9.62 -17.16
N LEU A 186 -4.00 9.02 -16.10
CA LEU A 186 -3.66 7.68 -15.64
C LEU A 186 -4.93 6.94 -15.21
N ILE A 187 -5.17 5.75 -15.80
CA ILE A 187 -6.20 4.83 -15.32
C ILE A 187 -5.51 3.58 -14.79
N VAL A 188 -5.74 3.27 -13.51
CA VAL A 188 -5.18 2.09 -12.82
C VAL A 188 -6.30 1.07 -12.62
N SER A 189 -6.06 -0.19 -13.02
CA SER A 189 -6.95 -1.32 -12.76
C SER A 189 -6.12 -2.56 -12.43
N THR A 190 -5.80 -2.75 -11.15
CA THR A 190 -4.94 -3.85 -10.70
C THR A 190 -5.74 -4.95 -10.02
N VAL A 191 -5.73 -6.16 -10.60
CA VAL A 191 -6.41 -7.35 -10.04
C VAL A 191 -7.93 -7.13 -9.94
N VAL A 192 -8.53 -6.55 -10.98
CA VAL A 192 -9.96 -6.18 -11.05
C VAL A 192 -10.67 -6.88 -12.20
N LEU A 193 -10.13 -6.83 -13.43
CA LEU A 193 -10.81 -7.28 -14.64
C LEU A 193 -11.23 -8.76 -14.57
N MET A 194 -10.53 -9.60 -13.80
CA MET A 194 -10.87 -11.01 -13.63
C MET A 194 -12.20 -11.26 -12.91
N PHE A 195 -12.76 -10.26 -12.25
CA PHE A 195 -14.04 -10.36 -11.52
C PHE A 195 -15.24 -9.82 -12.30
N LEU A 196 -15.01 -9.27 -13.49
CA LEU A 196 -16.04 -8.63 -14.32
C LEU A 196 -16.72 -9.62 -15.25
N GLN A 197 -17.77 -9.17 -15.97
CA GLN A 197 -18.48 -9.98 -16.95
C GLN A 197 -17.62 -10.14 -18.21
N ALA A 198 -17.43 -11.37 -18.67
CA ALA A 198 -16.52 -11.68 -19.78
C ALA A 198 -16.89 -10.99 -21.10
N ASP A 199 -18.19 -10.92 -21.41
CA ASP A 199 -18.72 -10.26 -22.62
C ASP A 199 -18.58 -8.72 -22.56
N ARG A 200 -18.31 -8.16 -21.38
CA ARG A 200 -18.12 -6.72 -21.19
C ARG A 200 -16.66 -6.26 -21.32
N ILE A 201 -15.70 -7.16 -21.23
CA ILE A 201 -14.26 -6.81 -21.24
C ILE A 201 -13.87 -5.95 -22.46
N PRO A 202 -14.26 -6.27 -23.70
CA PRO A 202 -13.90 -5.43 -24.85
C PRO A 202 -14.40 -3.99 -24.73
N SER A 203 -15.65 -3.79 -24.29
CA SER A 203 -16.22 -2.44 -24.12
C SER A 203 -15.62 -1.69 -22.93
N ILE A 204 -15.25 -2.39 -21.85
CA ILE A 204 -14.57 -1.81 -20.70
C ILE A 204 -13.19 -1.28 -21.10
N ILE A 205 -12.38 -2.11 -21.77
CA ILE A 205 -11.05 -1.71 -22.24
C ILE A 205 -11.17 -0.57 -23.26
N GLN A 206 -12.10 -0.62 -24.19
CA GLN A 206 -12.35 0.45 -25.14
C GLN A 206 -12.68 1.78 -24.40
N ASN A 207 -13.58 1.73 -23.42
CA ASN A 207 -13.95 2.91 -22.65
C ASN A 207 -12.75 3.46 -21.83
N MET A 208 -11.92 2.60 -21.24
CA MET A 208 -10.66 3.03 -20.59
C MET A 208 -9.75 3.76 -21.59
N GLN A 209 -9.58 3.20 -22.80
CA GLN A 209 -8.77 3.81 -23.84
C GLN A 209 -9.34 5.16 -24.33
N GLU A 210 -10.65 5.24 -24.55
CA GLU A 210 -11.33 6.48 -24.96
C GLU A 210 -11.17 7.58 -23.91
N GLN A 211 -11.30 7.23 -22.63
CA GLN A 211 -11.22 8.15 -21.50
C GLN A 211 -9.78 8.37 -20.97
N THR A 212 -8.79 7.92 -21.69
CA THR A 212 -7.39 8.28 -21.43
C THR A 212 -6.96 9.40 -22.35
N SER A 213 -6.35 10.47 -21.80
CA SER A 213 -5.77 11.59 -22.55
C SER A 213 -4.68 11.10 -23.53
N ILE A 214 -4.46 11.82 -24.63
CA ILE A 214 -3.27 11.62 -25.46
C ILE A 214 -2.02 11.86 -24.59
N GLY A 215 -1.07 10.92 -24.65
CA GLY A 215 0.11 10.90 -23.76
C GLY A 215 -0.14 10.33 -22.37
N GLY A 216 -1.40 10.02 -22.01
CA GLY A 216 -1.78 9.39 -20.76
C GLY A 216 -1.56 7.87 -20.76
N TYR A 217 -1.82 7.23 -19.62
CA TYR A 217 -1.42 5.85 -19.37
C TYR A 217 -2.57 4.99 -18.87
N ASN A 218 -2.53 3.69 -19.22
CA ASN A 218 -3.30 2.66 -18.55
C ASN A 218 -2.34 1.68 -17.86
N LEU A 219 -2.56 1.42 -16.56
CA LEU A 219 -1.89 0.39 -15.78
C LEU A 219 -2.88 -0.72 -15.47
N ILE A 220 -2.63 -1.91 -16.03
CA ILE A 220 -3.53 -3.06 -15.86
C ILE A 220 -2.74 -4.26 -15.35
N VAL A 221 -3.31 -4.95 -14.36
CA VAL A 221 -2.84 -6.27 -13.91
C VAL A 221 -4.05 -7.19 -13.81
N CYS A 222 -4.03 -8.29 -14.57
CA CYS A 222 -5.12 -9.25 -14.59
C CYS A 222 -4.62 -10.70 -14.62
N ALA A 223 -5.36 -11.61 -13.99
CA ALA A 223 -5.05 -13.03 -14.00
C ALA A 223 -5.17 -13.63 -15.39
N MET A 224 -4.30 -14.57 -15.68
CA MET A 224 -4.29 -15.36 -16.90
C MET A 224 -4.64 -16.82 -16.62
N ASP A 225 -5.06 -17.52 -17.67
CA ASP A 225 -5.19 -18.97 -17.72
C ASP A 225 -4.33 -19.48 -18.87
N THR A 226 -3.19 -20.10 -18.53
CA THR A 226 -2.19 -20.58 -19.50
C THR A 226 -1.90 -22.06 -19.30
N GLU A 227 -1.34 -22.72 -20.32
CA GLU A 227 -1.07 -24.15 -20.28
C GLU A 227 -0.10 -24.54 -19.16
N ASP A 228 0.93 -23.71 -18.92
CA ASP A 228 1.96 -23.95 -17.89
C ASP A 228 1.53 -23.51 -16.47
N TYR A 229 0.56 -22.60 -16.37
CA TYR A 229 -0.06 -22.15 -15.10
C TYR A 229 -1.59 -22.11 -15.25
N PRO A 230 -2.26 -23.28 -15.28
CA PRO A 230 -3.71 -23.32 -15.36
C PRO A 230 -4.38 -22.64 -14.18
N CYS A 231 -5.38 -21.81 -14.46
CA CYS A 231 -6.09 -21.08 -13.43
C CYS A 231 -7.02 -22.02 -12.63
N SER A 232 -6.63 -22.33 -11.39
CA SER A 232 -7.43 -23.14 -10.47
C SER A 232 -8.55 -22.37 -9.75
N VAL A 233 -8.62 -21.06 -9.96
CA VAL A 233 -9.65 -20.19 -9.38
C VAL A 233 -10.72 -19.93 -10.42
N ASN A 234 -11.98 -20.09 -10.04
CA ASN A 234 -13.12 -19.84 -10.95
C ASN A 234 -13.33 -18.31 -11.09
N PHE A 235 -12.45 -17.64 -11.82
CA PHE A 235 -12.66 -16.26 -12.23
C PHE A 235 -13.60 -16.21 -13.44
N PRO A 236 -14.54 -15.25 -13.47
CA PRO A 236 -15.36 -15.02 -14.68
C PRO A 236 -14.52 -14.72 -15.93
N VAL A 237 -13.36 -14.09 -15.75
CA VAL A 237 -12.43 -13.70 -16.82
C VAL A 237 -11.01 -14.11 -16.47
N THR A 238 -10.32 -14.67 -17.45
CA THR A 238 -8.85 -14.82 -17.45
C THR A 238 -8.36 -14.49 -18.85
N PHE A 239 -7.26 -13.74 -18.93
CA PHE A 239 -6.65 -13.42 -20.22
C PHE A 239 -5.84 -14.60 -20.75
N LYS A 240 -5.82 -14.72 -22.09
CA LYS A 240 -4.91 -15.62 -22.81
C LYS A 240 -3.60 -14.91 -23.12
N GLU A 241 -2.59 -15.69 -23.49
CA GLU A 241 -1.28 -15.17 -23.90
C GLU A 241 -1.41 -14.12 -25.02
N GLY A 242 -0.80 -12.95 -24.82
CA GLY A 242 -0.83 -11.83 -25.74
C GLY A 242 -2.17 -11.09 -25.87
N GLU A 243 -3.25 -11.55 -25.24
CA GLU A 243 -4.59 -10.98 -25.39
C GLU A 243 -4.64 -9.52 -24.92
N LEU A 244 -4.10 -9.21 -23.74
CA LEU A 244 -4.10 -7.83 -23.23
C LEU A 244 -3.27 -6.91 -24.14
N ALA A 245 -2.10 -7.35 -24.59
CA ALA A 245 -1.26 -6.58 -25.51
C ALA A 245 -1.98 -6.28 -26.83
N ASN A 246 -2.78 -7.24 -27.35
CA ASN A 246 -3.53 -7.04 -28.58
C ASN A 246 -4.61 -5.95 -28.46
N TYR A 247 -5.25 -5.77 -27.31
CA TYR A 247 -6.16 -4.63 -27.07
C TYR A 247 -5.44 -3.28 -27.19
N TYR A 248 -4.14 -3.22 -26.86
CA TYR A 248 -3.31 -2.01 -26.82
C TYR A 248 -2.26 -1.96 -27.96
N LYS A 249 -2.47 -2.68 -29.06
CA LYS A 249 -1.51 -2.78 -30.18
C LYS A 249 -1.14 -1.44 -30.82
N ASP A 250 -2.04 -0.46 -30.75
CA ASP A 250 -1.85 0.89 -31.30
C ASP A 250 -1.31 1.89 -30.24
N TRP A 251 -0.93 1.39 -29.06
CA TRP A 251 -0.37 2.15 -27.96
C TRP A 251 1.11 1.83 -27.77
N GLU A 252 1.85 2.73 -27.14
CA GLU A 252 3.22 2.46 -26.72
C GLU A 252 3.19 1.57 -25.44
N LEU A 253 3.65 0.32 -25.55
CA LEU A 253 3.81 -0.55 -24.39
C LEU A 253 5.09 -0.19 -23.63
N VAL A 254 4.98 0.66 -22.61
CA VAL A 254 6.10 1.07 -21.76
C VAL A 254 6.63 -0.11 -20.93
N LYS A 255 5.70 -0.94 -20.45
CA LYS A 255 5.97 -2.21 -19.79
C LYS A 255 4.92 -3.23 -20.20
N TYR A 256 5.36 -4.44 -20.53
CA TYR A 256 4.47 -5.59 -20.68
C TYR A 256 5.18 -6.86 -20.28
N ASN A 257 4.51 -7.69 -19.49
CA ASN A 257 4.94 -9.06 -19.20
C ASN A 257 3.74 -9.92 -18.79
N GLU A 258 3.97 -11.23 -18.81
CA GLU A 258 3.01 -12.27 -18.41
C GLU A 258 3.67 -13.20 -17.39
N ASN A 259 4.29 -12.62 -16.40
CA ASN A 259 5.09 -13.35 -15.41
C ASN A 259 4.21 -14.12 -14.40
N PRO A 260 4.72 -15.26 -13.87
CA PRO A 260 4.11 -15.92 -12.74
C PRO A 260 4.07 -15.01 -11.51
N GLY A 261 2.97 -15.06 -10.81
CA GLY A 261 2.75 -14.35 -9.54
C GLY A 261 1.87 -15.16 -8.60
N HIS A 262 1.54 -14.60 -7.45
CA HIS A 262 0.77 -15.30 -6.44
C HIS A 262 -0.45 -14.49 -6.01
N LEU A 263 -1.60 -15.18 -5.91
CA LEU A 263 -2.76 -14.63 -5.24
C LEU A 263 -2.54 -14.59 -3.72
N HIS A 264 -3.26 -13.71 -3.03
CA HIS A 264 -3.33 -13.76 -1.56
C HIS A 264 -4.07 -15.01 -1.05
N ARG A 265 -4.96 -15.59 -1.88
CA ARG A 265 -5.68 -16.82 -1.60
C ARG A 265 -4.71 -18.02 -1.55
N ARG A 266 -5.02 -18.97 -0.67
CA ARG A 266 -4.28 -20.22 -0.51
C ARG A 266 -5.09 -21.38 -1.07
N ASP A 267 -4.38 -22.41 -1.55
CA ASP A 267 -4.93 -23.70 -1.93
C ASP A 267 -5.28 -24.58 -0.70
N GLU A 268 -5.77 -25.78 -0.94
CA GLU A 268 -6.13 -26.75 0.10
C GLU A 268 -4.93 -27.18 0.96
N ASN A 269 -3.71 -27.06 0.44
CA ASN A 269 -2.46 -27.39 1.12
C ASN A 269 -1.86 -26.21 1.88
N GLY A 270 -2.51 -25.03 1.86
CA GLY A 270 -2.05 -23.82 2.50
C GLY A 270 -1.01 -23.03 1.70
N ASN A 271 -0.66 -23.43 0.47
CA ASN A 271 0.24 -22.70 -0.40
C ASN A 271 -0.49 -21.55 -1.11
N ARG A 272 0.21 -20.46 -1.38
CA ARG A 272 -0.35 -19.37 -2.20
C ARG A 272 -0.57 -19.86 -3.63
N ILE A 273 -1.77 -19.62 -4.17
CA ILE A 273 -2.11 -20.01 -5.55
C ILE A 273 -1.24 -19.21 -6.50
N GLN A 274 -0.54 -19.91 -7.39
CA GLN A 274 0.32 -19.33 -8.41
C GLN A 274 -0.40 -19.31 -9.76
N LEU A 275 -0.36 -18.18 -10.44
CA LEU A 275 -0.91 -17.95 -11.78
C LEU A 275 0.05 -17.08 -12.58
N ARG A 276 -0.13 -17.00 -13.90
CA ARG A 276 0.43 -15.88 -14.67
C ARG A 276 -0.48 -14.67 -14.55
N PHE A 277 0.14 -13.50 -14.65
CA PHE A 277 -0.58 -12.22 -14.69
C PHE A 277 -0.13 -11.43 -15.91
N ALA A 278 -1.09 -11.02 -16.74
CA ALA A 278 -0.85 -10.00 -17.75
C ALA A 278 -0.69 -8.66 -17.03
N THR A 279 0.49 -8.10 -17.12
CA THR A 279 0.88 -6.83 -16.48
C THR A 279 1.30 -5.85 -17.55
N MET A 280 0.67 -4.69 -17.58
CA MET A 280 0.87 -3.69 -18.63
C MET A 280 0.84 -2.28 -18.07
N LEU A 281 1.83 -1.46 -18.48
CA LEU A 281 1.76 0.00 -18.49
C LEU A 281 1.84 0.44 -19.95
N ALA A 282 0.74 0.94 -20.49
CA ALA A 282 0.65 1.40 -21.88
C ALA A 282 0.38 2.90 -21.93
N ARG A 283 1.02 3.60 -22.87
CA ARG A 283 0.88 5.03 -23.13
C ARG A 283 0.11 5.27 -24.41
N LYS A 284 -0.90 6.13 -24.38
CA LYS A 284 -1.66 6.56 -25.54
C LYS A 284 -0.82 7.51 -26.43
N VAL A 285 -0.63 7.15 -27.68
CA VAL A 285 0.12 7.95 -28.65
C VAL A 285 -0.76 8.78 -29.56
#